data_887f5c9e61474c3ac7da55ddd0b002f0
#
_entry.id   887f5c9e61474c3ac7da55ddd0b002f0
#
_cell.length_a   1.000
_cell.length_b   1.000
_cell.length_c   1.000
_cell.angle_alpha   90.00
_cell.angle_beta   90.00
_cell.angle_gamma   90.00
#
_symmetry.space_group_name_H-M   'P 1'
#
loop_
_entity.id
_entity.type
_entity.pdbx_description
1 polymer ?
#
loop_
_entity_poly.entity_id
_entity_poly.type
_entity_poly.pdbx_seq_one_letter_code
_entity_poly.pdbx_strand_id
1 'polypeptide(L)'
;MGRADLAGAAHLELVSGVGQLRPEDAMVEGMLRGWRAQQKARGLREDTVGPRERLVRRFLEFTNEYPWAWSPVHMDEWSLSLTAEQHLAPSTIRSYQCTLRRFSEFLIDGRYGWAVACEQAFGPGQHPVAIAHEWNTIAHLNDYEGNPEARPFTRQELQRFLDYADEQVERAVRSRRKGALAAYRDATLFKVIYGWGLRRTETSKLDLADFGRNPAAPEFGRFGMLNVRYGKAKRGQPPRRRNVAAVMGWAVEAVADYVENVRPRFGCGDHPALWVTERGGRVKPAEINARFVAYREALGLPDALVVHSLRHSYVICTPLSA
;
A
#
# COMPACT_ATOMS: atom_id res chain seq x y z
N MET A 1 27.71 28.88 -15.89
CA MET A 1 26.36 28.38 -15.56
C MET A 1 26.51 27.52 -14.30
N GLY A 2 26.04 28.01 -13.16
CA GLY A 2 26.14 27.31 -11.90
C GLY A 2 25.41 25.95 -11.99
N ARG A 3 26.05 24.89 -11.52
CA ARG A 3 25.38 23.59 -11.30
C ARG A 3 24.19 23.86 -10.37
N ALA A 4 23.00 23.63 -10.87
CA ALA A 4 21.82 23.63 -9.99
C ALA A 4 22.03 22.53 -8.96
N ASP A 5 21.97 22.89 -7.67
CA ASP A 5 22.08 21.93 -6.58
C ASP A 5 20.89 20.98 -6.61
N LEU A 6 21.13 19.76 -7.06
CA LEU A 6 20.10 18.74 -7.11
C LEU A 6 19.85 18.19 -5.71
N ALA A 7 18.61 18.05 -5.31
CA ALA A 7 18.23 17.39 -4.08
C ALA A 7 18.83 15.97 -4.05
N GLY A 8 19.63 15.68 -3.03
CA GLY A 8 20.32 14.40 -2.88
C GLY A 8 21.74 14.33 -3.46
N ALA A 9 22.29 15.44 -3.96
CA ALA A 9 23.67 15.48 -4.39
C ALA A 9 24.64 15.29 -3.20
N ALA A 10 25.75 14.58 -3.45
CA ALA A 10 26.72 14.20 -2.40
C ALA A 10 27.24 15.38 -1.59
N HIS A 11 27.56 16.50 -2.23
CA HIS A 11 28.08 17.69 -1.56
C HIS A 11 27.08 18.38 -0.60
N LEU A 12 25.77 18.10 -0.74
CA LEU A 12 24.73 18.59 0.17
C LEU A 12 24.52 17.66 1.37
N GLU A 13 24.81 16.39 1.21
CA GLU A 13 24.54 15.35 2.23
C GLU A 13 25.78 15.03 3.10
N LEU A 14 26.97 15.31 2.57
CA LEU A 14 28.21 15.06 3.27
C LEU A 14 28.69 16.35 3.95
N VAL A 15 28.67 16.37 5.29
CA VAL A 15 29.12 17.52 6.08
C VAL A 15 30.65 17.55 6.10
N SER A 16 31.24 18.59 5.54
CA SER A 16 32.69 18.80 5.54
C SER A 16 33.20 19.08 6.97
N GLY A 17 34.23 18.35 7.40
CA GLY A 17 35.05 18.74 8.56
C GLY A 17 34.70 18.06 9.90
N VAL A 18 33.76 17.11 9.96
CA VAL A 18 33.60 16.30 11.17
C VAL A 18 34.33 14.97 10.99
N GLY A 19 35.39 14.75 11.80
CA GLY A 19 36.09 13.45 11.85
C GLY A 19 35.09 12.36 12.31
N GLN A 20 34.72 11.47 11.39
CA GLN A 20 33.77 10.40 11.68
C GLN A 20 34.56 9.13 12.06
N LEU A 21 34.13 8.47 13.16
CA LEU A 21 34.72 7.22 13.62
C LEU A 21 34.52 6.06 12.60
N ARG A 22 33.53 6.18 11.70
CA ARG A 22 33.25 5.23 10.62
C ARG A 22 32.83 6.01 9.38
N PRO A 23 33.77 6.41 8.53
CA PRO A 23 33.50 7.21 7.34
C PRO A 23 32.65 6.44 6.31
N GLU A 24 32.79 5.12 6.26
CA GLU A 24 32.01 4.25 5.36
C GLU A 24 30.52 4.27 5.71
N ASP A 25 30.18 4.07 6.97
CA ASP A 25 28.79 4.09 7.45
C ASP A 25 28.14 5.46 7.19
N ALA A 26 28.92 6.51 7.41
CA ALA A 26 28.45 7.88 7.16
C ALA A 26 28.21 8.17 5.68
N MET A 27 29.04 7.62 4.80
CA MET A 27 28.85 7.71 3.36
C MET A 27 27.55 7.02 2.94
N VAL A 28 27.30 5.81 3.45
CA VAL A 28 26.05 5.07 3.19
C VAL A 28 24.82 5.84 3.68
N GLU A 29 24.89 6.39 4.89
CA GLU A 29 23.78 7.19 5.43
C GLU A 29 23.55 8.47 4.60
N GLY A 30 24.63 9.10 4.11
CA GLY A 30 24.54 10.20 3.16
C GLY A 30 23.83 9.79 1.86
N MET A 31 24.25 8.67 1.26
CA MET A 31 23.62 8.14 0.05
C MET A 31 22.11 7.86 0.24
N LEU A 32 21.73 7.24 1.35
CA LEU A 32 20.34 6.95 1.66
C LEU A 32 19.52 8.23 1.87
N ARG A 33 20.05 9.21 2.62
CA ARG A 33 19.42 10.52 2.78
C ARG A 33 19.27 11.24 1.44
N GLY A 34 20.31 11.24 0.61
CA GLY A 34 20.32 11.83 -0.71
C GLY A 34 19.29 11.20 -1.63
N TRP A 35 19.21 9.85 -1.64
CA TRP A 35 18.21 9.15 -2.43
C TRP A 35 16.78 9.42 -1.93
N ARG A 36 16.61 9.53 -0.62
CA ARG A 36 15.35 9.94 0.00
C ARG A 36 14.94 11.34 -0.47
N ALA A 37 15.88 12.32 -0.42
CA ALA A 37 15.63 13.68 -0.88
C ALA A 37 15.24 13.72 -2.36
N GLN A 38 15.97 13.02 -3.23
CA GLN A 38 15.66 12.88 -4.65
C GLN A 38 14.25 12.28 -4.89
N GLN A 39 13.90 11.23 -4.15
CA GLN A 39 12.56 10.62 -4.27
C GLN A 39 11.45 11.58 -3.81
N LYS A 40 11.68 12.31 -2.73
CA LYS A 40 10.74 13.33 -2.22
C LYS A 40 10.58 14.49 -3.20
N ALA A 41 11.67 14.98 -3.80
CA ALA A 41 11.61 16.02 -4.85
C ALA A 41 10.79 15.58 -6.06
N ARG A 42 10.70 14.28 -6.34
CA ARG A 42 9.84 13.69 -7.38
C ARG A 42 8.39 13.46 -6.90
N GLY A 43 8.01 13.93 -5.72
CA GLY A 43 6.66 13.80 -5.18
C GLY A 43 6.31 12.40 -4.66
N LEU A 44 7.29 11.52 -4.42
CA LEU A 44 6.99 10.20 -3.86
C LEU A 44 6.62 10.31 -2.37
N ARG A 45 5.65 9.49 -1.97
CA ARG A 45 5.13 9.46 -0.60
C ARG A 45 6.00 8.61 0.30
N GLU A 46 5.94 8.86 1.61
CA GLU A 46 6.68 8.12 2.62
C GLU A 46 6.41 6.61 2.57
N ASP A 47 5.15 6.22 2.34
CA ASP A 47 4.74 4.81 2.15
C ASP A 47 5.45 4.10 0.98
N THR A 48 6.10 4.87 0.10
CA THR A 48 6.91 4.33 -1.01
C THR A 48 8.40 4.42 -0.71
N VAL A 49 8.84 5.55 -0.14
CA VAL A 49 10.26 5.85 0.10
C VAL A 49 10.81 4.96 1.23
N GLY A 50 10.11 4.89 2.36
CA GLY A 50 10.56 4.12 3.52
C GLY A 50 10.76 2.61 3.25
N PRO A 51 9.81 1.90 2.59
CA PRO A 51 10.03 0.51 2.21
C PRO A 51 11.22 0.28 1.28
N ARG A 52 11.48 1.19 0.33
CA ARG A 52 12.64 1.10 -0.57
C ARG A 52 13.96 1.26 0.16
N GLU A 53 14.03 2.21 1.08
CA GLU A 53 15.21 2.43 1.93
C GLU A 53 15.50 1.21 2.79
N ARG A 54 14.47 0.64 3.45
CA ARG A 54 14.63 -0.62 4.21
C ARG A 54 15.11 -1.78 3.36
N LEU A 55 14.68 -1.84 2.10
CA LEU A 55 15.12 -2.88 1.18
C LEU A 55 16.61 -2.74 0.83
N VAL A 56 17.08 -1.52 0.60
CA VAL A 56 18.51 -1.26 0.38
C VAL A 56 19.33 -1.66 1.60
N ARG A 57 18.86 -1.33 2.82
CA ARG A 57 19.52 -1.77 4.06
C ARG A 57 19.59 -3.28 4.19
N ARG A 58 18.50 -4.01 3.85
CA ARG A 58 18.50 -5.48 3.81
C ARG A 58 19.52 -6.04 2.81
N PHE A 59 19.70 -5.38 1.68
CA PHE A 59 20.70 -5.79 0.69
C PHE A 59 22.12 -5.54 1.20
N LEU A 60 22.36 -4.40 1.88
CA LEU A 60 23.61 -4.12 2.59
C LEU A 60 23.94 -5.20 3.61
N GLU A 61 22.98 -5.56 4.45
CA GLU A 61 23.12 -6.62 5.46
C GLU A 61 23.42 -7.98 4.83
N PHE A 62 22.76 -8.30 3.69
CA PHE A 62 22.97 -9.55 2.98
C PHE A 62 24.38 -9.66 2.35
N THR A 63 24.80 -8.60 1.66
CA THR A 63 26.11 -8.60 0.99
C THR A 63 27.28 -8.44 1.97
N ASN A 64 27.01 -7.83 3.13
CA ASN A 64 28.03 -7.36 4.08
C ASN A 64 29.10 -6.50 3.41
N GLU A 65 28.75 -5.82 2.33
CA GLU A 65 29.60 -4.97 1.52
C GLU A 65 28.96 -3.59 1.33
N TYR A 66 29.80 -2.57 1.21
CA TYR A 66 29.35 -1.20 0.94
C TYR A 66 28.97 -0.98 -0.53
N PRO A 67 28.13 0.01 -0.86
CA PRO A 67 27.61 0.22 -2.22
C PRO A 67 28.69 0.40 -3.30
N TRP A 68 29.88 0.85 -2.97
CA TRP A 68 31.00 0.98 -3.93
C TRP A 68 31.77 -0.31 -4.16
N ALA A 69 31.53 -1.36 -3.36
CA ALA A 69 32.06 -2.70 -3.55
C ALA A 69 31.01 -3.66 -4.16
N TRP A 70 29.77 -3.22 -4.35
CA TRP A 70 28.75 -4.06 -4.95
C TRP A 70 29.06 -4.38 -6.41
N SER A 71 28.68 -5.59 -6.81
CA SER A 71 28.81 -6.10 -8.18
C SER A 71 27.50 -6.78 -8.62
N PRO A 72 27.34 -7.06 -9.93
CA PRO A 72 26.21 -7.84 -10.42
C PRO A 72 26.05 -9.20 -9.74
N VAL A 73 27.16 -9.84 -9.34
CA VAL A 73 27.15 -11.14 -8.64
C VAL A 73 26.34 -11.08 -7.34
N HIS A 74 26.48 -10.02 -6.56
CA HIS A 74 25.70 -9.85 -5.33
C HIS A 74 24.19 -9.78 -5.59
N MET A 75 23.78 -9.21 -6.74
CA MET A 75 22.37 -9.22 -7.15
C MET A 75 21.88 -10.62 -7.49
N ASP A 76 22.74 -11.43 -8.15
CA ASP A 76 22.42 -12.81 -8.53
C ASP A 76 22.28 -13.69 -7.30
N GLU A 77 23.26 -13.64 -6.39
CA GLU A 77 23.25 -14.37 -5.12
C GLU A 77 22.03 -14.03 -4.26
N TRP A 78 21.74 -12.73 -4.13
CA TRP A 78 20.57 -12.30 -3.39
C TRP A 78 19.26 -12.76 -4.02
N SER A 79 19.14 -12.65 -5.35
CA SER A 79 17.96 -13.12 -6.08
C SER A 79 17.75 -14.63 -5.91
N LEU A 80 18.84 -15.39 -5.90
CA LEU A 80 18.83 -16.84 -5.64
C LEU A 80 18.36 -17.15 -4.21
N SER A 81 18.89 -16.45 -3.20
CA SER A 81 18.45 -16.66 -1.81
C SER A 81 16.98 -16.31 -1.60
N LEU A 82 16.48 -15.24 -2.24
CA LEU A 82 15.07 -14.86 -2.18
C LEU A 82 14.16 -15.94 -2.79
N THR A 83 14.63 -16.63 -3.82
CA THR A 83 13.90 -17.70 -4.50
C THR A 83 13.99 -19.02 -3.72
N ALA A 84 15.20 -19.47 -3.41
CA ALA A 84 15.48 -20.80 -2.89
C ALA A 84 15.18 -20.93 -1.38
N GLU A 85 15.51 -19.90 -0.59
CA GLU A 85 15.39 -19.94 0.87
C GLU A 85 14.10 -19.29 1.36
N GLN A 86 13.70 -18.16 0.77
CA GLN A 86 12.54 -17.39 1.21
C GLN A 86 11.29 -17.68 0.37
N HIS A 87 11.39 -18.44 -0.70
CA HIS A 87 10.30 -18.83 -1.60
C HIS A 87 9.40 -17.67 -2.04
N LEU A 88 10.00 -16.48 -2.29
CA LEU A 88 9.23 -15.31 -2.69
C LEU A 88 8.73 -15.41 -4.13
N ALA A 89 7.54 -14.88 -4.36
CA ALA A 89 6.95 -14.83 -5.69
C ALA A 89 7.84 -14.02 -6.67
N PRO A 90 7.96 -14.41 -7.95
CA PRO A 90 8.77 -13.71 -8.96
C PRO A 90 8.44 -12.21 -9.08
N SER A 91 7.17 -11.83 -8.94
CA SER A 91 6.74 -10.43 -8.92
C SER A 91 7.31 -9.62 -7.75
N THR A 92 7.49 -10.26 -6.58
CA THR A 92 8.11 -9.64 -5.40
C THR A 92 9.60 -9.45 -5.63
N ILE A 93 10.29 -10.49 -6.12
CA ILE A 93 11.74 -10.45 -6.42
C ILE A 93 12.00 -9.36 -7.47
N ARG A 94 11.24 -9.33 -8.56
CA ARG A 94 11.33 -8.27 -9.57
C ARG A 94 11.14 -6.86 -8.98
N SER A 95 10.21 -6.69 -8.04
CA SER A 95 10.02 -5.41 -7.36
C SER A 95 11.24 -5.01 -6.54
N TYR A 96 11.89 -5.97 -5.89
CA TYR A 96 13.12 -5.77 -5.12
C TYR A 96 14.29 -5.40 -6.04
N GLN A 97 14.51 -6.18 -7.09
CA GLN A 97 15.53 -5.90 -8.12
C GLN A 97 15.34 -4.49 -8.73
N CYS A 98 14.09 -4.12 -9.05
CA CYS A 98 13.78 -2.79 -9.57
C CYS A 98 14.09 -1.67 -8.57
N THR A 99 13.99 -1.94 -7.28
CA THR A 99 14.32 -0.97 -6.23
C THR A 99 15.83 -0.77 -6.12
N LEU A 100 16.61 -1.84 -6.12
CA LEU A 100 18.07 -1.80 -6.09
C LEU A 100 18.64 -1.18 -7.37
N ARG A 101 18.08 -1.53 -8.55
CA ARG A 101 18.42 -0.87 -9.82
C ARG A 101 18.30 0.65 -9.71
N ARG A 102 17.18 1.16 -9.18
CA ARG A 102 16.97 2.60 -9.03
C ARG A 102 17.91 3.26 -8.04
N PHE A 103 18.34 2.53 -7.02
CA PHE A 103 19.33 3.04 -6.08
C PHE A 103 20.71 3.08 -6.73
N SER A 104 21.16 2.03 -7.39
CA SER A 104 22.45 2.02 -8.10
C SER A 104 22.48 3.07 -9.23
N GLU A 105 21.39 3.20 -10.01
CA GLU A 105 21.25 4.27 -11.02
C GLU A 105 21.41 5.68 -10.41
N PHE A 106 20.85 5.91 -9.22
CA PHE A 106 21.02 7.17 -8.51
C PHE A 106 22.48 7.41 -8.08
N LEU A 107 23.17 6.38 -7.61
CA LEU A 107 24.55 6.49 -7.15
C LEU A 107 25.55 6.72 -8.28
N ILE A 108 25.33 6.07 -9.44
CA ILE A 108 26.23 6.22 -10.62
C ILE A 108 25.93 7.47 -11.44
N ASP A 109 24.80 8.14 -11.21
CA ASP A 109 24.42 9.35 -11.92
C ASP A 109 25.39 10.50 -11.55
N GLY A 110 26.26 10.88 -12.48
CA GLY A 110 27.27 11.92 -12.25
C GLY A 110 26.73 13.28 -11.81
N ARG A 111 25.44 13.54 -12.02
CA ARG A 111 24.76 14.76 -11.54
C ARG A 111 24.69 14.85 -10.02
N TYR A 112 24.66 13.72 -9.32
CA TYR A 112 24.61 13.66 -7.86
C TYR A 112 26.00 13.57 -7.21
N GLY A 113 27.03 13.16 -7.94
CA GLY A 113 28.43 13.18 -7.52
C GLY A 113 28.85 12.09 -6.53
N TRP A 114 28.01 11.06 -6.28
CA TRP A 114 28.31 9.99 -5.32
C TRP A 114 29.52 9.15 -5.71
N ALA A 115 29.66 8.81 -6.99
CA ALA A 115 30.81 8.04 -7.47
C ALA A 115 32.13 8.79 -7.20
N VAL A 116 32.17 10.07 -7.51
CA VAL A 116 33.36 10.92 -7.25
C VAL A 116 33.63 11.05 -5.74
N ALA A 117 32.59 11.22 -4.93
CA ALA A 117 32.75 11.32 -3.47
C ALA A 117 33.34 10.03 -2.87
N CYS A 118 32.93 8.85 -3.37
CA CYS A 118 33.48 7.57 -2.92
C CYS A 118 34.97 7.44 -3.31
N GLU A 119 35.36 7.73 -4.56
CA GLU A 119 36.75 7.66 -4.98
C GLU A 119 37.65 8.62 -4.20
N GLN A 120 37.15 9.81 -3.87
CA GLN A 120 37.87 10.77 -3.05
C GLN A 120 38.06 10.29 -1.59
N ALA A 121 37.07 9.61 -1.04
CA ALA A 121 37.10 9.16 0.34
C ALA A 121 37.85 7.83 0.52
N PHE A 122 37.71 6.89 -0.43
CA PHE A 122 38.18 5.51 -0.25
C PHE A 122 39.22 5.06 -1.29
N GLY A 123 39.57 5.91 -2.24
CA GLY A 123 40.63 5.66 -3.24
C GLY A 123 40.12 5.29 -4.63
N PRO A 124 41.03 5.23 -5.60
CA PRO A 124 40.71 4.94 -7.00
C PRO A 124 40.00 3.57 -7.17
N GLY A 125 38.96 3.55 -7.97
CA GLY A 125 38.16 2.35 -8.23
C GLY A 125 37.10 2.04 -7.18
N GLN A 126 37.09 2.74 -6.06
CA GLN A 126 36.05 2.62 -5.03
C GLN A 126 34.83 3.50 -5.38
N HIS A 127 34.02 3.06 -6.36
CA HIS A 127 32.83 3.78 -6.79
C HIS A 127 31.67 2.83 -7.09
N PRO A 128 30.44 3.25 -6.85
CA PRO A 128 29.25 2.46 -7.17
C PRO A 128 29.16 2.15 -8.66
N VAL A 129 28.70 0.94 -8.98
CA VAL A 129 28.46 0.47 -10.35
C VAL A 129 26.98 0.05 -10.53
N ALA A 130 26.57 -0.13 -11.79
CA ALA A 130 25.26 -0.72 -12.08
C ALA A 130 25.26 -2.22 -11.74
N ILE A 131 24.49 -2.61 -10.73
CA ILE A 131 24.43 -4.01 -10.26
C ILE A 131 23.30 -4.80 -10.92
N ALA A 132 22.35 -4.14 -11.58
CA ALA A 132 21.17 -4.74 -12.19
C ALA A 132 21.17 -4.51 -13.70
N HIS A 133 21.10 -5.57 -14.47
CA HIS A 133 21.01 -5.57 -15.93
C HIS A 133 19.94 -6.56 -16.43
N GLU A 134 19.75 -6.65 -17.72
CA GLU A 134 18.70 -7.49 -18.32
C GLU A 134 18.85 -8.98 -18.03
N TRP A 135 20.08 -9.47 -17.90
CA TRP A 135 20.39 -10.88 -17.66
C TRP A 135 20.29 -11.32 -16.20
N ASN A 136 20.31 -10.39 -15.25
CA ASN A 136 20.21 -10.71 -13.81
C ASN A 136 18.95 -10.17 -13.12
N THR A 137 17.98 -9.75 -13.91
CA THR A 137 16.70 -9.28 -13.38
C THR A 137 15.54 -9.97 -14.08
N ILE A 138 14.51 -10.30 -13.32
CA ILE A 138 13.30 -10.93 -13.84
C ILE A 138 12.59 -9.96 -14.78
N ALA A 139 12.44 -10.35 -16.05
CA ALA A 139 11.72 -9.58 -17.05
C ALA A 139 10.23 -9.46 -16.68
N HIS A 140 9.61 -8.34 -17.06
CA HIS A 140 8.16 -8.22 -16.98
C HIS A 140 7.56 -8.88 -18.21
N LEU A 141 7.07 -10.09 -18.05
CA LEU A 141 6.24 -10.74 -19.05
C LEU A 141 4.88 -10.06 -19.05
N ASN A 142 4.36 -9.69 -20.22
CA ASN A 142 3.01 -9.13 -20.36
C ASN A 142 1.93 -10.20 -20.17
N ASP A 143 2.29 -11.46 -20.23
CA ASP A 143 1.42 -12.57 -19.95
C ASP A 143 1.21 -12.69 -18.43
N TYR A 144 -0.01 -13.05 -18.09
CA TYR A 144 -0.53 -13.17 -16.73
C TYR A 144 0.37 -14.10 -15.88
N GLU A 145 1.36 -13.55 -15.19
CA GLU A 145 2.23 -14.27 -14.24
C GLU A 145 1.49 -14.64 -12.96
N GLY A 146 0.21 -14.82 -13.00
CA GLY A 146 -0.51 -15.02 -11.78
C GLY A 146 -1.52 -16.13 -11.90
N ASN A 147 -1.26 -17.20 -11.19
CA ASN A 147 -2.32 -17.75 -10.36
C ASN A 147 -2.45 -16.76 -9.20
N PRO A 148 -3.42 -15.81 -9.19
CA PRO A 148 -3.52 -14.88 -8.09
C PRO A 148 -3.85 -15.73 -6.88
N GLU A 149 -2.98 -15.72 -5.88
CA GLU A 149 -3.29 -16.32 -4.57
C GLU A 149 -4.65 -15.80 -4.08
N ALA A 150 -4.96 -14.53 -4.39
CA ALA A 150 -6.23 -13.91 -4.06
C ALA A 150 -7.25 -14.08 -5.20
N ARG A 151 -8.34 -14.79 -4.95
CA ARG A 151 -9.46 -15.00 -5.87
C ARG A 151 -10.73 -14.23 -5.44
N PRO A 152 -11.71 -14.04 -6.33
CA PRO A 152 -13.04 -13.56 -5.94
C PRO A 152 -13.74 -14.59 -5.04
N PHE A 153 -14.71 -14.12 -4.28
CA PHE A 153 -15.68 -14.98 -3.59
C PHE A 153 -16.60 -15.67 -4.60
N THR A 154 -16.94 -16.89 -4.33
CA THR A 154 -18.16 -17.47 -4.93
C THR A 154 -19.39 -16.81 -4.31
N ARG A 155 -20.54 -16.93 -4.99
CA ARG A 155 -21.79 -16.35 -4.46
C ARG A 155 -22.15 -16.90 -3.08
N GLN A 156 -21.96 -18.19 -2.86
CA GLN A 156 -22.24 -18.84 -1.58
C GLN A 156 -21.27 -18.38 -0.47
N GLU A 157 -19.99 -18.30 -0.77
CA GLU A 157 -18.99 -17.81 0.19
C GLU A 157 -19.26 -16.35 0.59
N LEU A 158 -19.60 -15.50 -0.39
CA LEU A 158 -19.92 -14.09 -0.15
C LEU A 158 -21.17 -13.97 0.75
N GLN A 159 -22.22 -14.72 0.44
CA GLN A 159 -23.43 -14.73 1.23
C GLN A 159 -23.13 -15.16 2.66
N ARG A 160 -22.45 -16.31 2.85
CA ARG A 160 -22.03 -16.78 4.18
C ARG A 160 -21.19 -15.76 4.95
N PHE A 161 -20.31 -15.04 4.26
CA PHE A 161 -19.47 -14.02 4.88
C PHE A 161 -20.28 -12.80 5.36
N LEU A 162 -21.21 -12.32 4.55
CA LEU A 162 -22.07 -11.19 4.91
C LEU A 162 -23.10 -11.57 5.98
N ASP A 163 -23.70 -12.77 5.89
CA ASP A 163 -24.62 -13.28 6.92
C ASP A 163 -23.92 -13.42 8.27
N TYR A 164 -22.68 -13.96 8.27
CA TYR A 164 -21.90 -14.06 9.48
C TYR A 164 -21.59 -12.69 10.10
N ALA A 165 -21.30 -11.69 9.26
CA ALA A 165 -21.05 -10.33 9.72
C ALA A 165 -22.31 -9.75 10.43
N ASP A 166 -23.51 -10.02 9.89
CA ASP A 166 -24.77 -9.60 10.52
C ASP A 166 -25.05 -10.42 11.79
N GLU A 167 -24.79 -11.73 11.81
CA GLU A 167 -24.89 -12.53 13.03
C GLU A 167 -23.98 -12.03 14.17
N GLN A 168 -22.78 -11.50 13.87
CA GLN A 168 -21.93 -10.90 14.91
C GLN A 168 -22.60 -9.70 15.57
N VAL A 169 -23.36 -8.90 14.81
CA VAL A 169 -24.15 -7.79 15.36
C VAL A 169 -25.20 -8.32 16.32
N GLU A 170 -25.99 -9.30 15.87
CA GLU A 170 -27.04 -9.90 16.72
C GLU A 170 -26.48 -10.54 17.99
N ARG A 171 -25.38 -11.28 17.88
CA ARG A 171 -24.70 -11.91 19.04
C ARG A 171 -24.23 -10.86 20.03
N ALA A 172 -23.61 -9.77 19.56
CA ALA A 172 -23.12 -8.68 20.41
C ALA A 172 -24.28 -7.94 21.12
N VAL A 173 -25.39 -7.71 20.41
CA VAL A 173 -26.60 -7.08 20.98
C VAL A 173 -27.25 -7.99 22.03
N ARG A 174 -27.46 -9.27 21.72
CA ARG A 174 -28.07 -10.24 22.66
C ARG A 174 -27.24 -10.43 23.93
N SER A 175 -25.90 -10.47 23.79
CA SER A 175 -25.00 -10.67 24.92
C SER A 175 -24.82 -9.45 25.79
N ARG A 176 -25.36 -8.28 25.39
CA ARG A 176 -25.19 -6.96 26.05
C ARG A 176 -23.72 -6.62 26.33
N ARG A 177 -22.79 -7.19 25.56
CA ARG A 177 -21.35 -6.95 25.71
C ARG A 177 -20.93 -5.70 24.95
N LYS A 178 -19.82 -5.11 25.40
CA LYS A 178 -19.13 -4.06 24.61
C LYS A 178 -18.80 -4.59 23.22
N GLY A 179 -18.85 -3.74 22.18
CA GLY A 179 -18.47 -4.09 20.81
C GLY A 179 -19.63 -4.24 19.83
N ALA A 180 -20.89 -4.10 20.25
CA ALA A 180 -22.04 -4.15 19.34
C ALA A 180 -21.97 -3.08 18.25
N LEU A 181 -21.56 -1.84 18.60
CA LEU A 181 -21.36 -0.77 17.64
C LEU A 181 -20.25 -1.09 16.64
N ALA A 182 -19.13 -1.66 17.13
CA ALA A 182 -18.03 -2.07 16.29
C ALA A 182 -18.44 -3.21 15.33
N ALA A 183 -19.20 -4.21 15.80
CA ALA A 183 -19.71 -5.28 14.95
C ALA A 183 -20.63 -4.74 13.85
N TYR A 184 -21.52 -3.82 14.18
CA TYR A 184 -22.41 -3.19 13.20
C TYR A 184 -21.63 -2.38 12.16
N ARG A 185 -20.68 -1.57 12.60
CA ARG A 185 -19.77 -0.86 11.69
C ARG A 185 -19.04 -1.82 10.75
N ASP A 186 -18.50 -2.92 11.29
CA ASP A 186 -17.69 -3.87 10.50
C ASP A 186 -18.57 -4.59 9.46
N ALA A 187 -19.78 -5.02 9.80
CA ALA A 187 -20.75 -5.60 8.87
C ALA A 187 -21.10 -4.62 7.74
N THR A 188 -21.42 -3.38 8.08
CA THR A 188 -21.71 -2.33 7.09
C THR A 188 -20.48 -2.02 6.22
N LEU A 189 -19.30 -1.95 6.81
CA LEU A 189 -18.05 -1.68 6.12
C LEU A 189 -17.77 -2.72 5.02
N PHE A 190 -17.95 -4.01 5.30
CA PHE A 190 -17.77 -5.06 4.31
C PHE A 190 -18.83 -5.00 3.20
N LYS A 191 -20.08 -4.69 3.54
CA LYS A 191 -21.14 -4.43 2.56
C LYS A 191 -20.80 -3.27 1.63
N VAL A 192 -20.23 -2.18 2.17
CA VAL A 192 -19.80 -1.02 1.39
C VAL A 192 -18.57 -1.34 0.52
N ILE A 193 -17.59 -2.12 1.01
CA ILE A 193 -16.46 -2.57 0.17
C ILE A 193 -16.97 -3.32 -1.05
N TYR A 194 -17.89 -4.25 -0.85
CA TYR A 194 -18.48 -5.01 -1.94
C TYR A 194 -19.39 -4.13 -2.81
N GLY A 195 -20.35 -3.42 -2.22
CA GLY A 195 -21.39 -2.67 -2.94
C GLY A 195 -20.88 -1.54 -3.84
N TRP A 196 -19.69 -0.99 -3.56
CA TRP A 196 -19.03 0.05 -4.39
C TRP A 196 -17.67 -0.38 -4.94
N GLY A 197 -17.29 -1.63 -4.79
CA GLY A 197 -16.04 -2.16 -5.32
C GLY A 197 -14.80 -1.42 -4.82
N LEU A 198 -14.69 -1.14 -3.53
CA LEU A 198 -13.64 -0.30 -2.96
C LEU A 198 -12.36 -1.07 -2.62
N ARG A 199 -11.23 -0.37 -2.67
CA ARG A 199 -9.99 -0.88 -2.06
C ARG A 199 -10.01 -0.63 -0.55
N ARG A 200 -9.35 -1.49 0.23
CA ARG A 200 -9.22 -1.37 1.69
C ARG A 200 -8.79 0.03 2.16
N THR A 201 -7.79 0.62 1.52
CA THR A 201 -7.31 1.97 1.85
C THR A 201 -8.27 3.08 1.43
N GLU A 202 -9.02 2.89 0.34
CA GLU A 202 -10.08 3.80 -0.07
C GLU A 202 -11.19 3.78 0.97
N THR A 203 -11.64 2.60 1.39
CA THR A 203 -12.68 2.42 2.42
C THR A 203 -12.30 3.10 3.72
N SER A 204 -11.08 2.85 4.24
CA SER A 204 -10.61 3.49 5.48
C SER A 204 -10.64 5.03 5.43
N LYS A 205 -10.45 5.61 4.25
CA LYS A 205 -10.36 7.07 4.04
C LYS A 205 -11.68 7.74 3.69
N LEU A 206 -12.79 7.00 3.64
CA LEU A 206 -14.09 7.59 3.37
C LEU A 206 -14.51 8.57 4.47
N ASP A 207 -15.07 9.67 4.04
CA ASP A 207 -15.75 10.64 4.89
C ASP A 207 -17.25 10.65 4.59
N LEU A 208 -18.05 11.19 5.51
CA LEU A 208 -19.50 11.38 5.31
C LEU A 208 -19.80 12.21 4.05
N ALA A 209 -18.97 13.22 3.78
CA ALA A 209 -19.09 14.13 2.63
C ALA A 209 -18.75 13.48 1.28
N ASP A 210 -18.26 12.23 1.27
CA ASP A 210 -17.97 11.53 0.03
C ASP A 210 -19.20 10.96 -0.66
N PHE A 211 -20.33 10.86 0.05
CA PHE A 211 -21.60 10.46 -0.54
C PHE A 211 -22.38 11.64 -1.10
N GLY A 212 -23.07 11.40 -2.19
CA GLY A 212 -23.90 12.38 -2.90
C GLY A 212 -25.09 11.72 -3.60
N ARG A 213 -26.00 12.58 -4.08
CA ARG A 213 -27.15 12.13 -4.86
C ARG A 213 -26.73 11.69 -6.26
N ASN A 214 -27.41 10.65 -6.76
CA ASN A 214 -27.33 10.25 -8.16
C ASN A 214 -28.64 10.66 -8.85
N PRO A 215 -28.62 11.60 -9.79
CA PRO A 215 -29.86 11.99 -10.51
C PRO A 215 -30.51 10.85 -11.30
N ALA A 216 -29.71 9.85 -11.71
CA ALA A 216 -30.21 8.67 -12.43
C ALA A 216 -30.81 7.57 -11.52
N ALA A 217 -30.65 7.70 -10.20
CA ALA A 217 -31.16 6.76 -9.19
C ALA A 217 -31.59 7.54 -7.94
N PRO A 218 -32.67 8.36 -8.03
CA PRO A 218 -33.10 9.24 -6.94
C PRO A 218 -33.57 8.46 -5.70
N GLU A 219 -33.99 7.20 -5.85
CA GLU A 219 -34.39 6.30 -4.78
C GLU A 219 -33.29 6.03 -3.76
N PHE A 220 -32.04 6.17 -4.13
CA PHE A 220 -30.89 5.99 -3.23
C PHE A 220 -30.54 7.25 -2.41
N GLY A 221 -31.31 8.34 -2.59
CA GLY A 221 -31.14 9.57 -1.81
C GLY A 221 -29.71 10.09 -1.85
N ARG A 222 -29.16 10.45 -0.67
CA ARG A 222 -27.81 10.99 -0.55
C ARG A 222 -26.70 9.95 -0.66
N PHE A 223 -27.02 8.66 -0.75
CA PHE A 223 -26.04 7.56 -0.88
C PHE A 223 -25.95 6.98 -2.28
N GLY A 224 -26.63 7.59 -3.26
CA GLY A 224 -26.67 7.10 -4.66
C GLY A 224 -25.36 7.23 -5.43
N MET A 225 -24.44 8.09 -4.99
CA MET A 225 -23.12 8.30 -5.60
C MET A 225 -22.05 8.35 -4.53
N LEU A 226 -20.92 7.68 -4.77
CA LEU A 226 -19.75 7.74 -3.90
C LEU A 226 -18.56 8.35 -4.65
N ASN A 227 -18.01 9.45 -4.12
CA ASN A 227 -16.81 10.10 -4.63
C ASN A 227 -15.56 9.51 -3.94
N VAL A 228 -14.86 8.62 -4.62
CA VAL A 228 -13.61 8.02 -4.13
C VAL A 228 -12.44 8.95 -4.40
N ARG A 229 -12.03 9.71 -3.39
CA ARG A 229 -10.97 10.74 -3.50
C ARG A 229 -9.54 10.18 -3.49
N TYR A 230 -9.32 9.00 -2.90
CA TYR A 230 -8.00 8.46 -2.59
C TYR A 230 -7.67 7.19 -3.37
N GLY A 231 -7.97 7.16 -4.67
CA GLY A 231 -7.58 6.06 -5.54
C GLY A 231 -6.05 5.92 -5.66
N LYS A 232 -5.57 4.79 -6.20
CA LYS A 232 -4.14 4.53 -6.39
C LYS A 232 -3.52 5.60 -7.30
N ALA A 233 -2.57 6.38 -6.78
CA ALA A 233 -1.83 7.37 -7.56
C ALA A 233 -0.90 6.69 -8.58
N LYS A 234 -0.68 7.32 -9.74
CA LYS A 234 0.39 6.92 -10.68
C LYS A 234 1.58 7.86 -10.52
N ARG A 235 2.79 7.31 -10.31
CA ARG A 235 4.11 7.98 -10.44
C ARG A 235 4.13 9.47 -10.03
N GLY A 236 3.96 9.77 -8.74
CA GLY A 236 4.04 11.15 -8.25
C GLY A 236 2.84 12.05 -8.55
N GLN A 237 1.81 11.52 -9.21
CA GLN A 237 0.56 12.25 -9.43
C GLN A 237 -0.35 12.19 -8.20
N PRO A 238 -1.27 13.16 -8.05
CA PRO A 238 -2.28 13.11 -7.00
C PRO A 238 -3.13 11.84 -7.11
N PRO A 239 -3.76 11.38 -6.01
CA PRO A 239 -4.64 10.23 -6.02
C PRO A 239 -5.73 10.38 -7.10
N ARG A 240 -5.97 9.31 -7.87
CA ARG A 240 -7.07 9.31 -8.84
C ARG A 240 -8.40 9.43 -8.10
N ARG A 241 -9.22 10.35 -8.54
CA ARG A 241 -10.60 10.50 -8.10
C ARG A 241 -11.51 9.75 -9.07
N ARG A 242 -12.57 9.13 -8.55
CA ARG A 242 -13.63 8.54 -9.36
C ARG A 242 -14.95 8.60 -8.62
N ASN A 243 -16.03 8.72 -9.34
CA ASN A 243 -17.37 8.54 -8.83
C ASN A 243 -17.81 7.10 -9.10
N VAL A 244 -18.49 6.50 -8.13
CA VAL A 244 -19.06 5.16 -8.23
C VAL A 244 -20.53 5.27 -7.89
N ALA A 245 -21.39 4.95 -8.85
CA ALA A 245 -22.84 4.90 -8.63
C ALA A 245 -23.20 3.69 -7.77
N ALA A 246 -24.16 3.84 -6.88
CA ALA A 246 -24.77 2.74 -6.18
C ALA A 246 -25.61 1.91 -7.17
N VAL A 247 -25.48 0.60 -7.10
CA VAL A 247 -26.25 -0.36 -7.91
C VAL A 247 -26.96 -1.41 -7.05
N MET A 248 -26.71 -1.41 -5.74
CA MET A 248 -27.21 -2.39 -4.79
C MET A 248 -27.99 -1.70 -3.68
N GLY A 249 -29.33 -1.71 -3.74
CA GLY A 249 -30.21 -1.05 -2.77
C GLY A 249 -29.92 -1.47 -1.33
N TRP A 250 -29.73 -2.76 -1.06
CA TRP A 250 -29.42 -3.28 0.26
C TRP A 250 -28.11 -2.72 0.87
N ALA A 251 -27.11 -2.40 0.02
CA ALA A 251 -25.87 -1.79 0.48
C ALA A 251 -26.06 -0.31 0.81
N VAL A 252 -26.93 0.38 0.07
CA VAL A 252 -27.37 1.75 0.33
C VAL A 252 -28.12 1.82 1.65
N GLU A 253 -29.09 0.92 1.87
CA GLU A 253 -29.85 0.83 3.12
C GLU A 253 -28.93 0.59 4.32
N ALA A 254 -27.98 -0.34 4.20
CA ALA A 254 -27.03 -0.64 5.27
C ALA A 254 -26.16 0.58 5.66
N VAL A 255 -25.67 1.33 4.68
CA VAL A 255 -24.83 2.52 4.97
C VAL A 255 -25.69 3.68 5.49
N ALA A 256 -26.92 3.84 5.02
CA ALA A 256 -27.86 4.84 5.49
C ALA A 256 -28.17 4.60 6.97
N ASP A 257 -28.58 3.39 7.33
CA ASP A 257 -28.88 3.01 8.70
C ASP A 257 -27.67 3.16 9.63
N TYR A 258 -26.48 2.73 9.18
CA TYR A 258 -25.26 2.95 9.93
C TYR A 258 -25.00 4.45 10.23
N VAL A 259 -25.12 5.29 9.22
CA VAL A 259 -24.83 6.73 9.34
C VAL A 259 -25.85 7.44 10.23
N GLU A 260 -27.12 7.06 10.13
CA GLU A 260 -28.24 7.74 10.80
C GLU A 260 -28.45 7.23 12.22
N ASN A 261 -28.35 5.92 12.44
CA ASN A 261 -28.79 5.30 13.70
C ASN A 261 -27.64 4.73 14.54
N VAL A 262 -26.51 4.34 13.94
CA VAL A 262 -25.42 3.64 14.65
C VAL A 262 -24.22 4.55 14.89
N ARG A 263 -23.75 5.23 13.85
CA ARG A 263 -22.55 6.08 13.92
C ARG A 263 -22.63 7.18 15.01
N PRO A 264 -23.77 7.88 15.22
CA PRO A 264 -23.87 8.87 16.29
C PRO A 264 -23.62 8.29 17.69
N ARG A 265 -23.94 7.01 17.89
CA ARG A 265 -23.76 6.31 19.18
C ARG A 265 -22.30 6.05 19.56
N PHE A 266 -21.36 6.25 18.64
CA PHE A 266 -19.92 6.22 18.95
C PHE A 266 -19.45 7.48 19.71
N GLY A 267 -20.27 8.51 19.82
CA GLY A 267 -19.89 9.75 20.50
C GLY A 267 -18.76 10.51 19.80
N CYS A 268 -18.61 10.34 18.49
CA CYS A 268 -17.51 10.91 17.72
C CYS A 268 -17.73 12.37 17.27
N GLY A 269 -18.83 13.03 17.68
CA GLY A 269 -19.13 14.41 17.31
C GLY A 269 -19.05 14.68 15.82
N ASP A 270 -18.40 15.78 15.44
CA ASP A 270 -18.22 16.22 14.04
C ASP A 270 -17.05 15.54 13.33
N HIS A 271 -16.57 14.40 13.80
CA HIS A 271 -15.48 13.68 13.15
C HIS A 271 -15.86 13.33 11.70
N PRO A 272 -15.07 13.73 10.67
CA PRO A 272 -15.49 13.60 9.27
C PRO A 272 -15.53 12.15 8.77
N ALA A 273 -14.75 11.23 9.38
CA ALA A 273 -14.65 9.86 8.91
C ALA A 273 -16.00 9.14 8.93
N LEU A 274 -16.28 8.39 7.84
CA LEU A 274 -17.42 7.47 7.82
C LEU A 274 -17.25 6.39 8.88
N TRP A 275 -16.07 5.77 8.94
CA TRP A 275 -15.76 4.66 9.85
C TRP A 275 -14.98 5.14 11.06
N VAL A 276 -15.63 5.08 12.21
CA VAL A 276 -15.05 5.51 13.50
C VAL A 276 -14.85 4.33 14.45
N THR A 277 -13.82 4.43 15.27
CA THR A 277 -13.55 3.46 16.34
C THR A 277 -14.27 3.90 17.63
N GLU A 278 -14.46 2.99 18.58
CA GLU A 278 -15.02 3.30 19.90
C GLU A 278 -14.15 4.31 20.70
N ARG A 279 -12.93 4.58 20.24
CA ARG A 279 -12.04 5.59 20.80
C ARG A 279 -12.11 6.94 20.06
N GLY A 280 -13.10 7.13 19.19
CA GLY A 280 -13.32 8.37 18.44
C GLY A 280 -12.38 8.62 17.28
N GLY A 281 -11.49 7.69 16.92
CA GLY A 281 -10.58 7.81 15.76
C GLY A 281 -11.11 7.12 14.50
N ARG A 282 -10.46 7.40 13.35
CA ARG A 282 -10.73 6.72 12.08
C ARG A 282 -10.25 5.26 12.11
N VAL A 283 -11.04 4.34 11.59
CA VAL A 283 -10.64 2.92 11.38
C VAL A 283 -9.49 2.84 10.39
N LYS A 284 -8.40 2.18 10.79
CA LYS A 284 -7.20 2.03 9.97
C LYS A 284 -7.30 0.84 9.00
N PRO A 285 -6.58 0.83 7.86
CA PRO A 285 -6.58 -0.30 6.94
C PRO A 285 -6.17 -1.63 7.59
N ALA A 286 -5.26 -1.61 8.56
CA ALA A 286 -4.85 -2.80 9.30
C ALA A 286 -6.00 -3.41 10.12
N GLU A 287 -6.83 -2.57 10.74
CA GLU A 287 -8.01 -3.02 11.52
C GLU A 287 -9.05 -3.66 10.60
N ILE A 288 -9.30 -3.10 9.41
CA ILE A 288 -10.18 -3.70 8.39
C ILE A 288 -9.67 -5.10 8.03
N ASN A 289 -8.36 -5.24 7.80
CA ASN A 289 -7.77 -6.53 7.48
C ASN A 289 -7.90 -7.53 8.62
N ALA A 290 -7.60 -7.12 9.84
CA ALA A 290 -7.69 -7.99 11.01
C ALA A 290 -9.13 -8.51 11.23
N ARG A 291 -10.13 -7.66 11.05
CA ARG A 291 -11.54 -8.07 11.13
C ARG A 291 -11.95 -9.04 10.03
N PHE A 292 -11.51 -8.75 8.81
CA PHE A 292 -11.78 -9.65 7.68
C PHE A 292 -11.18 -11.05 7.92
N VAL A 293 -9.92 -11.11 8.35
CA VAL A 293 -9.22 -12.37 8.64
C VAL A 293 -9.96 -13.15 9.74
N ALA A 294 -10.33 -12.48 10.83
CA ALA A 294 -11.06 -13.12 11.91
C ALA A 294 -12.41 -13.72 11.44
N TYR A 295 -13.14 -13.04 10.54
CA TYR A 295 -14.41 -13.57 9.98
C TYR A 295 -14.16 -14.72 9.02
N ARG A 296 -13.14 -14.61 8.16
CA ARG A 296 -12.72 -15.66 7.22
C ARG A 296 -12.38 -16.94 7.97
N GLU A 297 -11.54 -16.85 9.00
CA GLU A 297 -11.10 -17.97 9.85
C GLU A 297 -12.27 -18.62 10.60
N ALA A 298 -13.14 -17.81 11.19
CA ALA A 298 -14.32 -18.32 11.91
C ALA A 298 -15.30 -19.10 11.00
N LEU A 299 -15.30 -18.79 9.69
CA LEU A 299 -16.10 -19.48 8.68
C LEU A 299 -15.38 -20.65 8.01
N GLY A 300 -14.10 -20.90 8.32
CA GLY A 300 -13.28 -21.88 7.62
C GLY A 300 -13.11 -21.60 6.14
N LEU A 301 -13.15 -20.33 5.72
CA LEU A 301 -12.98 -19.94 4.33
C LEU A 301 -11.49 -19.92 3.93
N PRO A 302 -11.17 -20.23 2.65
CA PRO A 302 -9.79 -20.32 2.18
C PRO A 302 -8.95 -19.04 2.38
N ASP A 303 -7.65 -19.20 2.63
CA ASP A 303 -6.69 -18.11 2.80
C ASP A 303 -6.51 -17.25 1.54
N ALA A 304 -6.83 -17.81 0.37
CA ALA A 304 -6.91 -17.09 -0.90
C ALA A 304 -7.95 -15.96 -0.91
N LEU A 305 -8.88 -15.95 0.04
CA LEU A 305 -9.84 -14.85 0.21
C LEU A 305 -9.24 -13.77 1.11
N VAL A 306 -9.09 -12.59 0.56
CA VAL A 306 -8.57 -11.38 1.21
C VAL A 306 -9.57 -10.23 1.08
N VAL A 307 -9.38 -9.14 1.80
CA VAL A 307 -10.28 -7.96 1.68
C VAL A 307 -10.47 -7.52 0.22
N HIS A 308 -9.43 -7.65 -0.61
CA HIS A 308 -9.49 -7.29 -2.02
C HIS A 308 -10.40 -8.22 -2.84
N SER A 309 -10.64 -9.45 -2.37
CA SER A 309 -11.56 -10.40 -2.99
C SER A 309 -13.01 -9.88 -3.02
N LEU A 310 -13.44 -9.10 -2.02
CA LEU A 310 -14.75 -8.44 -2.04
C LEU A 310 -14.90 -7.51 -3.25
N ARG A 311 -13.85 -6.74 -3.55
CA ARG A 311 -13.83 -5.87 -4.73
C ARG A 311 -13.76 -6.66 -6.03
N HIS A 312 -13.00 -7.76 -6.08
CA HIS A 312 -12.95 -8.63 -7.26
C HIS A 312 -14.34 -9.19 -7.57
N SER A 313 -15.06 -9.63 -6.52
CA SER A 313 -16.43 -10.14 -6.65
C SER A 313 -17.41 -9.10 -7.19
N TYR A 314 -17.29 -7.82 -6.76
CA TYR A 314 -18.10 -6.72 -7.31
C TYR A 314 -17.94 -6.59 -8.82
N VAL A 315 -16.70 -6.63 -9.32
CA VAL A 315 -16.42 -6.47 -10.77
C VAL A 315 -17.00 -7.62 -11.60
N ILE A 316 -17.00 -8.85 -11.05
CA ILE A 316 -17.50 -10.03 -11.76
C ILE A 316 -19.04 -10.15 -11.68
N CYS A 317 -19.62 -9.77 -10.54
CA CYS A 317 -21.05 -9.93 -10.28
C CYS A 317 -21.89 -8.74 -10.75
N THR A 318 -21.27 -7.62 -11.12
CA THR A 318 -21.99 -6.49 -11.73
C THR A 318 -21.90 -6.67 -13.25
N PRO A 319 -22.97 -7.13 -13.94
CA PRO A 319 -22.96 -7.13 -15.40
C PRO A 319 -22.72 -5.69 -15.85
N LEU A 320 -21.71 -5.49 -16.69
CA LEU A 320 -21.59 -4.27 -17.48
C LEU A 320 -22.88 -4.23 -18.32
N SER A 321 -23.90 -3.52 -17.84
CA SER A 321 -25.03 -3.14 -18.67
C SER A 321 -24.45 -2.30 -19.80
N ALA A 322 -24.48 -2.89 -20.99
CA ALA A 322 -24.16 -2.28 -22.27
C ALA A 322 -24.97 -1.01 -22.51
#